data_9a9bc55f7dfe58469df300a410f5d658
#
_entry.id   9a9bc55f7dfe58469df300a410f5d658
#
_cell.length_a   1.000
_cell.length_b   1.000
_cell.length_c   1.000
_cell.angle_alpha   90.00
_cell.angle_beta   90.00
_cell.angle_gamma   90.00
#
_symmetry.space_group_name_H-M   'P 1'
#
loop_
_entity.id
_entity.type
_entity.pdbx_description
1 polymer ?
#
loop_
_entity_poly.entity_id
_entity_poly.type
_entity_poly.pdbx_seq_one_letter_code
_entity_poly.pdbx_strand_id
1 'polypeptide(L)'
;IIDSYKDINRNDLLMKIDSYLANKLKDTNVEYQLSGLGVLYNNLLQSLFGSQVTSLTFVFGAIFLMLLILFRSLLTSLIVIFVPLVAVGFVFSFMSLFSIPLDIMTITIASISVGMSVDYAIHIAWRFREEQKISRSNAEINTINSSGQAVLITAMTVIVGFLVFIFSNFNPTVLFLSLIHI
;
A
#
# COMPACT_ATOMS: atom_id res chain seq x y z
N ILE A 1 9.17 -17.92 -30.85
CA ILE A 1 9.37 -17.82 -29.39
C ILE A 1 9.62 -16.34 -29.12
N ILE A 2 8.65 -15.65 -28.57
CA ILE A 2 8.70 -14.21 -28.35
C ILE A 2 9.44 -14.00 -27.03
N ASP A 3 10.66 -13.52 -27.13
CA ASP A 3 11.60 -13.34 -26.02
C ASP A 3 11.52 -11.93 -25.38
N SER A 4 10.39 -11.25 -25.45
CA SER A 4 10.24 -9.94 -24.85
C SER A 4 9.04 -9.85 -23.92
N TYR A 5 9.13 -10.56 -22.81
CA TYR A 5 8.13 -10.50 -21.74
C TYR A 5 8.20 -9.22 -20.89
N LYS A 6 9.25 -8.40 -21.04
CA LYS A 6 9.52 -7.27 -20.14
C LYS A 6 8.92 -5.94 -20.58
N ASP A 7 8.63 -5.73 -21.87
CA ASP A 7 8.30 -4.38 -22.37
C ASP A 7 6.90 -4.24 -23.00
N ILE A 8 6.09 -5.31 -23.03
CA ILE A 8 4.75 -5.21 -23.60
C ILE A 8 3.74 -5.02 -22.47
N ASN A 9 3.09 -3.87 -22.47
CA ASN A 9 1.90 -3.66 -21.66
C ASN A 9 0.82 -4.66 -22.09
N ARG A 10 0.61 -5.70 -21.27
CA ARG A 10 -0.31 -6.81 -21.59
C ARG A 10 -1.72 -6.31 -21.89
N ASN A 11 -2.14 -5.26 -21.19
CA ASN A 11 -3.45 -4.66 -21.41
C ASN A 11 -3.58 -4.07 -22.81
N ASP A 12 -2.57 -3.33 -23.27
CA ASP A 12 -2.52 -2.78 -24.63
C ASP A 12 -2.51 -3.87 -25.70
N LEU A 13 -1.79 -4.97 -25.45
CA LEU A 13 -1.76 -6.11 -26.35
C LEU A 13 -3.14 -6.77 -26.45
N LEU A 14 -3.79 -7.00 -25.31
CA LEU A 14 -5.13 -7.61 -25.30
C LEU A 14 -6.17 -6.71 -25.97
N MET A 15 -6.13 -5.39 -25.71
CA MET A 15 -7.01 -4.44 -26.39
C MET A 15 -6.76 -4.38 -27.89
N LYS A 16 -5.51 -4.47 -28.36
CA LYS A 16 -5.19 -4.54 -29.80
C LYS A 16 -5.70 -5.84 -30.44
N ILE A 17 -5.55 -6.96 -29.75
CA ILE A 17 -6.06 -8.26 -30.25
C ILE A 17 -7.59 -8.20 -30.32
N ASP A 18 -8.24 -7.71 -29.29
CA ASP A 18 -9.69 -7.58 -29.23
C ASP A 18 -10.23 -6.67 -30.33
N SER A 19 -9.63 -5.49 -30.51
CA SER A 19 -10.01 -4.55 -31.55
C SER A 19 -9.77 -5.10 -32.97
N TYR A 20 -8.69 -5.86 -33.17
CA TYR A 20 -8.40 -6.52 -34.43
C TYR A 20 -9.44 -7.61 -34.76
N LEU A 21 -9.77 -8.44 -33.78
CA LEU A 21 -10.78 -9.49 -33.94
C LEU A 21 -12.19 -8.91 -34.14
N ALA A 22 -12.55 -7.88 -33.37
CA ALA A 22 -13.81 -7.16 -33.52
C ALA A 22 -13.99 -6.60 -34.97
N ASN A 23 -12.92 -5.99 -35.49
CA ASN A 23 -12.95 -5.42 -36.85
C ASN A 23 -13.02 -6.50 -37.95
N LYS A 24 -12.29 -7.62 -37.74
CA LYS A 24 -12.23 -8.71 -38.73
C LYS A 24 -13.49 -9.58 -38.75
N LEU A 25 -14.17 -9.70 -37.62
CA LEU A 25 -15.35 -10.55 -37.44
C LEU A 25 -16.67 -9.76 -37.54
N LYS A 26 -16.60 -8.45 -37.77
CA LYS A 26 -17.76 -7.54 -37.80
C LYS A 26 -18.85 -7.94 -38.81
N ASP A 27 -18.42 -8.54 -39.91
CA ASP A 27 -19.32 -8.97 -40.98
C ASP A 27 -19.71 -10.48 -40.88
N THR A 28 -19.20 -11.16 -39.85
CA THR A 28 -19.52 -12.55 -39.59
C THR A 28 -20.40 -12.63 -38.32
N ASN A 29 -21.45 -13.41 -38.38
CA ASN A 29 -22.36 -13.60 -37.25
C ASN A 29 -21.77 -14.53 -36.20
N VAL A 30 -20.46 -14.32 -35.85
CA VAL A 30 -19.69 -15.15 -34.94
C VAL A 30 -19.43 -14.35 -33.66
N GLU A 31 -19.92 -14.85 -32.55
CA GLU A 31 -19.55 -14.36 -31.23
C GLU A 31 -18.18 -14.95 -30.85
N TYR A 32 -17.24 -14.10 -30.44
CA TYR A 32 -15.94 -14.52 -29.95
C TYR A 32 -15.70 -14.02 -28.53
N GLN A 33 -14.94 -14.76 -27.75
CA GLN A 33 -14.49 -14.38 -26.42
C GLN A 33 -13.00 -14.67 -26.27
N LEU A 34 -12.24 -13.65 -25.92
CA LEU A 34 -10.84 -13.84 -25.55
C LEU A 34 -10.78 -14.58 -24.23
N SER A 35 -10.14 -15.74 -24.25
CA SER A 35 -9.98 -16.60 -23.08
C SER A 35 -8.55 -17.08 -22.96
N GLY A 36 -8.17 -17.53 -21.78
CA GLY A 36 -6.84 -18.08 -21.49
C GLY A 36 -6.23 -17.49 -20.23
N LEU A 37 -5.19 -18.14 -19.74
CA LEU A 37 -4.52 -17.76 -18.49
C LEU A 37 -4.00 -16.32 -18.49
N GLY A 38 -3.50 -15.84 -19.65
CA GLY A 38 -3.01 -14.46 -19.80
C GLY A 38 -4.10 -13.41 -19.67
N VAL A 39 -5.30 -13.68 -20.23
CA VAL A 39 -6.47 -12.80 -20.12
C VAL A 39 -6.99 -12.78 -18.69
N LEU A 40 -7.12 -13.97 -18.09
CA LEU A 40 -7.59 -14.12 -16.72
C LEU A 40 -6.67 -13.37 -15.74
N TYR A 41 -5.36 -13.54 -15.87
CA TYR A 41 -4.38 -12.86 -15.02
C TYR A 41 -4.40 -11.33 -15.19
N ASN A 42 -4.53 -10.84 -16.42
CA ASN A 42 -4.66 -9.40 -16.67
C ASN A 42 -5.93 -8.81 -16.05
N ASN A 43 -7.07 -9.48 -16.21
CA ASN A 43 -8.34 -9.04 -15.62
C ASN A 43 -8.28 -9.06 -14.08
N LEU A 44 -7.61 -10.06 -13.52
CA LEU A 44 -7.40 -10.16 -12.08
C LEU A 44 -6.55 -8.99 -11.56
N LEU A 45 -5.43 -8.68 -12.21
CA LEU A 45 -4.59 -7.54 -11.82
C LEU A 45 -5.33 -6.20 -11.91
N GLN A 46 -6.11 -5.97 -12.98
CA GLN A 46 -6.91 -4.77 -13.15
C GLN A 46 -7.98 -4.64 -12.05
N SER A 47 -8.67 -5.74 -11.75
CA SER A 47 -9.66 -5.79 -10.68
C SER A 47 -9.03 -5.54 -9.31
N LEU A 48 -7.86 -6.11 -9.05
CA LEU A 48 -7.12 -5.89 -7.80
C LEU A 48 -6.72 -4.43 -7.64
N PHE A 49 -6.20 -3.78 -8.69
CA PHE A 49 -5.83 -2.36 -8.63
C PHE A 49 -7.04 -1.47 -8.34
N GLY A 50 -8.15 -1.66 -9.06
CA GLY A 50 -9.38 -0.91 -8.83
C GLY A 50 -9.94 -1.13 -7.41
N SER A 51 -9.95 -2.36 -6.94
CA SER A 51 -10.38 -2.72 -5.58
C SER A 51 -9.47 -2.11 -4.52
N GLN A 52 -8.14 -2.06 -4.76
CA GLN A 52 -7.18 -1.48 -3.84
C GLN A 52 -7.41 0.02 -3.64
N VAL A 53 -7.59 0.78 -4.73
CA VAL A 53 -7.86 2.23 -4.65
C VAL A 53 -9.15 2.49 -3.88
N THR A 54 -10.21 1.75 -4.19
CA THR A 54 -11.50 1.87 -3.51
C THR A 54 -11.38 1.52 -2.02
N SER A 55 -10.73 0.41 -1.70
CA SER A 55 -10.52 -0.03 -0.32
C SER A 55 -9.68 0.95 0.49
N LEU A 56 -8.58 1.46 -0.07
CA LEU A 56 -7.74 2.46 0.58
C LEU A 56 -8.53 3.74 0.86
N THR A 57 -9.31 4.22 -0.10
CA THR A 57 -10.14 5.41 0.08
C THR A 57 -11.13 5.23 1.23
N PHE A 58 -11.80 4.07 1.28
CA PHE A 58 -12.73 3.77 2.35
C PHE A 58 -12.04 3.66 3.72
N VAL A 59 -10.89 2.96 3.76
CA VAL A 59 -10.10 2.80 4.99
C VAL A 59 -9.59 4.15 5.49
N PHE A 60 -9.04 5.01 4.64
CA PHE A 60 -8.61 6.36 5.04
C PHE A 60 -9.77 7.22 5.52
N GLY A 61 -10.94 7.12 4.89
CA GLY A 61 -12.15 7.80 5.35
C GLY A 61 -12.58 7.35 6.75
N ALA A 62 -12.60 6.03 6.98
CA ALA A 62 -12.94 5.46 8.29
C ALA A 62 -11.91 5.84 9.38
N ILE A 63 -10.62 5.77 9.07
CA ILE A 63 -9.54 6.20 9.97
C ILE A 63 -9.68 7.68 10.30
N PHE A 64 -9.92 8.53 9.31
CA PHE A 64 -10.10 9.96 9.53
C PHE A 64 -11.26 10.26 10.47
N LEU A 65 -12.40 9.59 10.26
CA LEU A 65 -13.56 9.72 11.11
C LEU A 65 -13.26 9.26 12.55
N MET A 66 -12.57 8.13 12.70
CA MET A 66 -12.12 7.65 14.01
C MET A 66 -11.19 8.66 14.71
N LEU A 67 -10.24 9.23 13.97
CA LEU A 67 -9.31 10.24 14.50
C LEU A 67 -10.05 11.53 14.92
N LEU A 68 -11.07 11.94 14.17
CA LEU A 68 -11.93 13.08 14.54
C LEU A 68 -12.64 12.86 15.88
N ILE A 69 -13.18 11.67 16.08
CA ILE A 69 -13.83 11.30 17.34
C ILE A 69 -12.82 11.27 18.49
N LEU A 70 -11.64 10.66 18.24
CA LEU A 70 -10.61 10.49 19.25
C LEU A 70 -9.99 11.82 19.69
N PHE A 71 -9.57 12.64 18.74
CA PHE A 71 -8.88 13.90 19.03
C PHE A 71 -9.81 15.10 19.20
N ARG A 72 -11.05 15.00 18.76
CA ARG A 72 -12.04 16.12 18.77
C ARG A 72 -11.46 17.43 18.22
N SER A 73 -10.56 17.33 17.26
CA SER A 73 -9.84 18.44 16.63
C SER A 73 -9.55 18.10 15.19
N LEU A 74 -10.11 18.85 14.26
CA LEU A 74 -9.94 18.65 12.83
C LEU A 74 -8.45 18.78 12.42
N LEU A 75 -7.77 19.81 12.95
CA LEU A 75 -6.35 20.04 12.64
C LEU A 75 -5.46 18.88 13.10
N THR A 76 -5.65 18.40 14.33
CA THR A 76 -4.87 17.25 14.84
C THR A 76 -5.15 16.00 14.03
N SER A 77 -6.40 15.73 13.68
CA SER A 77 -6.77 14.57 12.88
C SER A 77 -6.16 14.62 11.47
N LEU A 78 -6.11 15.79 10.85
CA LEU A 78 -5.46 16.00 9.55
C LEU A 78 -3.94 15.78 9.62
N ILE A 79 -3.30 16.25 10.67
CA ILE A 79 -1.85 16.04 10.87
C ILE A 79 -1.55 14.54 11.06
N VAL A 80 -2.34 13.86 11.89
CA VAL A 80 -2.13 12.44 12.20
C VAL A 80 -2.37 11.56 10.96
N ILE A 81 -3.43 11.83 10.18
CA ILE A 81 -3.72 11.03 8.97
C ILE A 81 -2.70 11.28 7.85
N PHE A 82 -1.99 12.39 7.88
CA PHE A 82 -0.94 12.68 6.90
C PHE A 82 0.21 11.66 6.98
N VAL A 83 0.50 11.14 8.17
CA VAL A 83 1.58 10.15 8.38
C VAL A 83 1.35 8.86 7.57
N PRO A 84 0.21 8.16 7.69
CA PRO A 84 -0.05 6.97 6.88
C PRO A 84 -0.18 7.27 5.38
N LEU A 85 -0.64 8.45 4.98
CA LEU A 85 -0.65 8.86 3.57
C LEU A 85 0.77 8.93 3.00
N VAL A 86 1.70 9.53 3.74
CA VAL A 86 3.11 9.59 3.35
C VAL A 86 3.72 8.20 3.30
N ALA A 87 3.42 7.33 4.28
CA ALA A 87 3.93 5.96 4.32
C ALA A 87 3.50 5.15 3.09
N VAL A 88 2.22 5.21 2.72
CA VAL A 88 1.70 4.54 1.52
C VAL A 88 2.30 5.14 0.25
N GLY A 89 2.37 6.47 0.16
CA GLY A 89 2.99 7.17 -0.96
C GLY A 89 4.45 6.76 -1.15
N PHE A 90 5.19 6.58 -0.04
CA PHE A 90 6.57 6.12 -0.06
C PHE A 90 6.69 4.69 -0.59
N VAL A 91 5.84 3.76 -0.12
CA VAL A 91 5.80 2.38 -0.60
C VAL A 91 5.54 2.32 -2.11
N PHE A 92 4.53 3.01 -2.62
CA PHE A 92 4.24 3.01 -4.05
C PHE A 92 5.33 3.71 -4.88
N SER A 93 5.92 4.79 -4.38
CA SER A 93 7.03 5.47 -5.05
C SER A 93 8.25 4.56 -5.15
N PHE A 94 8.56 3.83 -4.09
CA PHE A 94 9.64 2.87 -4.06
C PHE A 94 9.40 1.71 -5.03
N MET A 95 8.20 1.13 -5.05
CA MET A 95 7.82 0.10 -6.01
C MET A 95 8.02 0.58 -7.45
N SER A 96 7.61 1.81 -7.75
CA SER A 96 7.80 2.41 -9.06
C SER A 96 9.28 2.57 -9.42
N LEU A 97 10.09 3.06 -8.49
CA LEU A 97 11.53 3.29 -8.69
C LEU A 97 12.30 2.00 -9.02
N PHE A 98 11.95 0.90 -8.33
CA PHE A 98 12.58 -0.41 -8.51
C PHE A 98 11.86 -1.30 -9.51
N SER A 99 10.87 -0.77 -10.24
CA SER A 99 10.07 -1.52 -11.21
C SER A 99 9.46 -2.81 -10.62
N ILE A 100 9.05 -2.76 -9.35
CA ILE A 100 8.41 -3.88 -8.67
C ILE A 100 6.95 -3.93 -9.13
N PRO A 101 6.49 -5.04 -9.73
CA PRO A 101 5.13 -5.14 -10.24
C PRO A 101 4.11 -5.15 -9.10
N LEU A 102 2.95 -4.55 -9.37
CA LEU A 102 1.78 -4.69 -8.50
C LEU A 102 1.28 -6.14 -8.57
N ASP A 103 1.37 -6.83 -7.46
CA ASP A 103 0.90 -8.19 -7.25
C ASP A 103 0.08 -8.26 -5.95
N ILE A 104 -0.59 -9.39 -5.71
CA ILE A 104 -1.39 -9.62 -4.50
C ILE A 104 -0.55 -9.40 -3.24
N MET A 105 0.71 -9.82 -3.26
CA MET A 105 1.63 -9.66 -2.13
C MET A 105 1.99 -8.19 -1.90
N THR A 106 2.31 -7.44 -2.96
CA THR A 106 2.70 -6.02 -2.85
C THR A 106 1.53 -5.13 -2.44
N ILE A 107 0.31 -5.45 -2.86
CA ILE A 107 -0.92 -4.78 -2.43
C ILE A 107 -1.14 -4.94 -0.91
N THR A 108 -0.86 -6.13 -0.38
CA THR A 108 -0.97 -6.40 1.05
C THR A 108 -0.02 -5.54 1.89
N ILE A 109 1.17 -5.23 1.36
CA ILE A 109 2.16 -4.35 2.02
C ILE A 109 1.59 -2.96 2.27
N ALA A 110 0.92 -2.37 1.27
CA ALA A 110 0.32 -1.05 1.42
C ALA A 110 -0.70 -1.04 2.59
N SER A 111 -1.51 -2.09 2.70
CA SER A 111 -2.50 -2.22 3.78
C SER A 111 -1.85 -2.36 5.16
N ILE A 112 -0.79 -3.16 5.28
CA ILE A 112 -0.02 -3.32 6.51
C ILE A 112 0.66 -1.99 6.89
N SER A 113 1.25 -1.29 5.92
CA SER A 113 1.91 0.01 6.14
C SER A 113 0.93 1.06 6.66
N VAL A 114 -0.31 1.11 6.15
CA VAL A 114 -1.37 1.97 6.69
C VAL A 114 -1.62 1.64 8.16
N GLY A 115 -1.87 0.37 8.47
CA GLY A 115 -2.20 -0.05 9.84
C GLY A 115 -1.12 0.32 10.85
N MET A 116 0.14 -0.03 10.57
CA MET A 116 1.26 0.26 11.47
C MET A 116 1.53 1.76 11.61
N SER A 117 1.49 2.52 10.50
CA SER A 117 1.76 3.95 10.54
C SER A 117 0.67 4.75 11.28
N VAL A 118 -0.60 4.33 11.15
CA VAL A 118 -1.72 4.91 11.92
C VAL A 118 -1.52 4.68 13.41
N ASP A 119 -1.19 3.46 13.81
CA ASP A 119 -0.99 3.09 15.20
C ASP A 119 0.13 3.93 15.84
N TYR A 120 1.29 4.00 15.19
CA TYR A 120 2.41 4.82 15.66
C TYR A 120 2.06 6.32 15.72
N ALA A 121 1.36 6.83 14.71
CA ALA A 121 0.96 8.23 14.69
C ALA A 121 -0.02 8.58 15.81
N ILE A 122 -0.98 7.70 16.11
CA ILE A 122 -1.92 7.88 17.21
C ILE A 122 -1.19 7.91 18.55
N HIS A 123 -0.30 6.94 18.80
CA HIS A 123 0.44 6.86 20.05
C HIS A 123 1.29 8.12 20.32
N ILE A 124 2.01 8.59 19.31
CA ILE A 124 2.82 9.81 19.42
C ILE A 124 1.93 11.04 19.60
N ALA A 125 0.87 11.19 18.82
CA ALA A 125 0.00 12.36 18.90
C ALA A 125 -0.78 12.42 20.21
N TRP A 126 -1.22 11.27 20.73
CA TRP A 126 -1.90 11.18 22.01
C TRP A 126 -0.95 11.57 23.15
N ARG A 127 0.24 10.98 23.20
CA ARG A 127 1.23 11.30 24.21
C ARG A 127 1.65 12.77 24.19
N PHE A 128 1.86 13.32 23.01
CA PHE A 128 2.18 14.74 22.86
C PHE A 128 1.08 15.65 23.45
N ARG A 129 -0.20 15.32 23.22
CA ARG A 129 -1.31 16.08 23.83
C ARG A 129 -1.35 15.96 25.34
N GLU A 130 -1.02 14.81 25.89
CA GLU A 130 -0.92 14.64 27.36
C GLU A 130 0.21 15.47 27.95
N GLU A 131 1.40 15.40 27.37
CA GLU A 131 2.56 16.17 27.82
C GLU A 131 2.34 17.69 27.70
N GLN A 132 1.64 18.15 26.67
CA GLN A 132 1.27 19.56 26.53
C GLN A 132 0.39 20.08 27.66
N LYS A 133 -0.43 19.24 28.29
CA LYS A 133 -1.24 19.61 29.46
C LYS A 133 -0.40 19.76 30.74
N ILE A 134 0.72 19.03 30.82
CA ILE A 134 1.62 19.02 31.99
C ILE A 134 2.63 20.15 31.87
N SER A 135 3.38 20.20 30.77
CA SER A 135 4.41 21.22 30.52
C SER A 135 4.55 21.47 29.03
N ARG A 136 4.10 22.63 28.59
CA ARG A 136 4.13 22.98 27.15
C ARG A 136 5.54 23.13 26.58
N SER A 137 6.51 23.56 27.41
CA SER A 137 7.90 23.76 26.97
C SER A 137 8.68 22.48 26.75
N ASN A 138 8.34 21.39 27.46
CA ASN A 138 9.06 20.12 27.40
C ASN A 138 8.25 18.97 26.74
N ALA A 139 7.05 19.27 26.25
CA ALA A 139 6.15 18.26 25.70
C ALA A 139 6.77 17.45 24.56
N GLU A 140 7.53 18.08 23.67
CA GLU A 140 8.19 17.44 22.55
C GLU A 140 9.25 16.44 23.03
N ILE A 141 10.14 16.89 23.92
CA ILE A 141 11.25 16.07 24.45
C ILE A 141 10.68 14.89 25.24
N ASN A 142 9.70 15.13 26.10
CA ASN A 142 9.07 14.08 26.89
C ASN A 142 8.36 13.05 26.02
N THR A 143 7.69 13.47 24.95
CA THR A 143 7.02 12.58 24.01
C THR A 143 8.03 11.71 23.26
N ILE A 144 9.13 12.29 22.79
CA ILE A 144 10.17 11.54 22.08
C ILE A 144 10.82 10.53 23.03
N ASN A 145 11.15 10.92 24.25
CA ASN A 145 11.80 10.06 25.24
C ASN A 145 10.89 8.95 25.80
N SER A 146 9.58 9.09 25.68
CA SER A 146 8.62 8.07 26.11
C SER A 146 8.07 7.26 24.94
N SER A 147 7.05 7.80 24.26
CA SER A 147 6.38 7.12 23.14
C SER A 147 7.27 6.98 21.92
N GLY A 148 8.15 7.94 21.64
CA GLY A 148 9.07 7.85 20.52
C GLY A 148 10.03 6.66 20.64
N GLN A 149 10.59 6.43 21.83
CA GLN A 149 11.43 5.25 22.08
C GLN A 149 10.65 3.95 21.96
N ALA A 150 9.44 3.89 22.51
CA ALA A 150 8.58 2.71 22.40
C ALA A 150 8.25 2.37 20.95
N VAL A 151 7.87 3.37 20.14
CA VAL A 151 7.61 3.22 18.71
C VAL A 151 8.86 2.74 17.96
N LEU A 152 10.03 3.28 18.29
CA LEU A 152 11.29 2.87 17.66
C LEU A 152 11.64 1.42 17.99
N ILE A 153 11.47 0.99 19.23
CA ILE A 153 11.73 -0.40 19.65
C ILE A 153 10.75 -1.35 18.95
N THR A 154 9.45 -1.02 18.89
CA THR A 154 8.45 -1.83 18.19
C THR A 154 8.73 -1.90 16.71
N ALA A 155 9.08 -0.79 16.05
CA ALA A 155 9.46 -0.78 14.64
C ALA A 155 10.67 -1.68 14.37
N MET A 156 11.72 -1.58 15.20
CA MET A 156 12.90 -2.45 15.09
C MET A 156 12.57 -3.92 15.30
N THR A 157 11.69 -4.23 16.24
CA THR A 157 11.22 -5.62 16.47
C THR A 157 10.50 -6.18 15.26
N VAL A 158 9.63 -5.38 14.65
CA VAL A 158 8.92 -5.76 13.42
C VAL A 158 9.92 -5.97 12.28
N ILE A 159 10.88 -5.06 12.09
CA ILE A 159 11.93 -5.19 11.09
C ILE A 159 12.69 -6.49 11.27
N VAL A 160 13.20 -6.76 12.47
CA VAL A 160 13.95 -8.01 12.78
C VAL A 160 13.07 -9.24 12.55
N GLY A 161 11.82 -9.21 12.96
CA GLY A 161 10.86 -10.30 12.72
C GLY A 161 10.70 -10.61 11.23
N PHE A 162 10.56 -9.58 10.41
CA PHE A 162 10.45 -9.75 8.97
C PHE A 162 11.76 -10.15 8.30
N LEU A 163 12.92 -9.72 8.80
CA LEU A 163 14.23 -10.11 8.25
C LEU A 163 14.44 -11.63 8.24
N VAL A 164 13.83 -12.36 9.18
CA VAL A 164 13.91 -13.84 9.22
C VAL A 164 13.35 -14.46 7.93
N PHE A 165 12.35 -13.84 7.31
CA PHE A 165 11.77 -14.36 6.07
C PHE A 165 12.63 -14.13 4.81
N ILE A 166 13.69 -13.31 4.87
CA ILE A 166 14.65 -13.18 3.75
C ILE A 166 15.30 -14.53 3.43
N PHE A 167 15.42 -15.40 4.42
CA PHE A 167 15.91 -16.76 4.24
C PHE A 167 14.87 -17.71 3.63
N SER A 168 13.67 -17.21 3.29
CA SER A 168 12.64 -18.00 2.62
C SER A 168 12.99 -18.21 1.15
N ASN A 169 12.86 -19.45 0.67
CA ASN A 169 13.03 -19.79 -0.75
C ASN A 169 11.83 -19.38 -1.63
N PHE A 170 10.83 -18.73 -1.05
CA PHE A 170 9.63 -18.31 -1.77
C PHE A 170 9.76 -16.85 -2.23
N ASN A 171 9.98 -16.66 -3.53
CA ASN A 171 10.23 -15.33 -4.13
C ASN A 171 9.19 -14.23 -3.76
N PRO A 172 7.87 -14.48 -3.72
CA PRO A 172 6.91 -13.48 -3.30
C PRO A 172 7.13 -13.00 -1.86
N THR A 173 7.58 -13.89 -0.96
CA THR A 173 7.90 -13.53 0.42
C THR A 173 9.11 -12.60 0.48
N VAL A 174 10.13 -12.84 -0.32
CA VAL A 174 11.34 -12.00 -0.39
C VAL A 174 11.00 -10.59 -0.88
N LEU A 175 10.18 -10.48 -1.93
CA LEU A 175 9.70 -9.18 -2.45
C LEU A 175 8.84 -8.43 -1.43
N PHE A 176 7.92 -9.14 -0.78
CA PHE A 176 7.09 -8.61 0.29
C PHE A 176 7.93 -7.97 1.40
N LEU A 177 8.97 -8.64 1.82
CA LEU A 177 9.84 -8.20 2.89
C LEU A 177 10.75 -7.05 2.50
N SER A 178 11.28 -7.05 1.28
CA SER A 178 12.12 -5.94 0.81
C SER A 178 11.37 -4.62 0.79
N LEU A 179 10.04 -4.65 0.63
CA LEU A 179 9.18 -3.47 0.63
C LEU A 179 8.74 -3.01 2.02
N ILE A 180 8.60 -3.93 2.98
CA ILE A 180 8.24 -3.58 4.36
C ILE A 180 9.42 -2.95 5.13
N HIS A 181 10.67 -3.24 4.72
CA HIS A 181 11.87 -2.78 5.41
C HIS A 181 12.38 -1.42 4.94
N ILE A 182 11.66 -0.77 4.03
CA ILE A 182 11.97 0.56 3.53
C ILE A 182 11.12 1.58 4.26
#